data_2a42b4fac545a9fd96d74fe42f0ca82a
#
_entry.id   2a42b4fac545a9fd96d74fe42f0ca82a
#
_cell.length_a   1.000
_cell.length_b   1.000
_cell.length_c   1.000
_cell.angle_alpha   90.00
_cell.angle_beta   90.00
_cell.angle_gamma   90.00
#
_symmetry.space_group_name_H-M   'P 1'
#
loop_
_entity.id
_entity.type
_entity.pdbx_description
1 polymer ?
#
loop_
_entity_poly.entity_id
_entity_poly.type
_entity_poly.pdbx_seq_one_letter_code
_entity_poly.pdbx_strand_id
1 'polypeptide(L)'
;NGEIYAAWQLADWIRFAKRTHKLNAKGRVVQDYDTRIAEPFEVPGSATGVDLWPALKAMVDIPVLIVRGENSDILSPAVGERMLDMLHDARLETVPGIGHAPTLDEPPVRRAIDGFLARISAESAAS
;
A
#
# COMPACT_ATOMS: atom_id res chain seq x y z
N ASN A 1 -16.27 -1.80 0.37
CA ASN A 1 -15.17 -1.62 1.35
C ASN A 1 -15.34 -2.48 2.62
N GLY A 2 -16.57 -2.86 3.03
CA GLY A 2 -16.77 -3.68 4.22
C GLY A 2 -16.14 -5.08 4.16
N GLU A 3 -16.05 -5.66 2.99
CA GLU A 3 -15.40 -6.96 2.78
C GLU A 3 -13.86 -6.87 2.86
N ILE A 4 -13.29 -5.72 2.46
CA ILE A 4 -11.85 -5.47 2.48
C ILE A 4 -11.32 -5.32 3.91
N TYR A 5 -12.13 -4.78 4.80
CA TYR A 5 -11.80 -4.50 6.19
C TYR A 5 -12.86 -5.09 7.14
N ALA A 6 -13.11 -6.39 7.02
CA ALA A 6 -14.20 -7.08 7.70
C ALA A 6 -14.16 -6.96 9.24
N ALA A 7 -12.99 -6.78 9.83
CA ALA A 7 -12.78 -6.63 11.27
C ALA A 7 -12.95 -5.18 11.79
N TRP A 8 -13.14 -4.20 10.90
CA TRP A 8 -13.20 -2.79 11.32
C TRP A 8 -14.47 -2.46 12.06
N GLN A 9 -14.30 -1.70 13.14
CA GLN A 9 -15.37 -1.09 13.93
C GLN A 9 -15.63 0.35 13.45
N LEU A 10 -16.71 0.96 13.94
CA LEU A 10 -17.07 2.34 13.58
C LEU A 10 -15.93 3.35 13.80
N ALA A 11 -15.16 3.16 14.87
CA ALA A 11 -14.02 4.03 15.19
C ALA A 11 -12.93 3.99 14.11
N ASP A 12 -12.69 2.83 13.50
CA ASP A 12 -11.70 2.66 12.44
C ASP A 12 -12.17 3.34 11.16
N TRP A 13 -13.45 3.17 10.83
CA TRP A 13 -14.09 3.86 9.69
C TRP A 13 -14.06 5.38 9.85
N ILE A 14 -14.32 5.91 11.05
CA ILE A 14 -14.22 7.35 11.33
C ILE A 14 -12.78 7.83 11.15
N ARG A 15 -11.78 7.07 11.61
CA ARG A 15 -10.37 7.40 11.45
C ARG A 15 -9.96 7.43 9.99
N PHE A 16 -10.38 6.42 9.23
CA PHE A 16 -10.14 6.34 7.80
C PHE A 16 -10.80 7.50 7.04
N ALA A 17 -12.08 7.77 7.34
CA ALA A 17 -12.80 8.88 6.71
C ALA A 17 -12.12 10.24 6.95
N LYS A 18 -11.58 10.48 8.15
CA LYS A 18 -10.83 11.71 8.46
C LYS A 18 -9.53 11.88 7.66
N ARG A 19 -8.96 10.80 7.11
CA ARG A 19 -7.75 10.84 6.26
C ARG A 19 -8.08 11.08 4.79
N THR A 20 -9.27 10.70 4.36
CA THR A 20 -9.65 10.68 2.95
C THR A 20 -10.72 11.70 2.59
N HIS A 21 -11.35 12.33 3.60
CA HIS A 21 -12.46 13.26 3.40
C HIS A 21 -12.30 14.51 4.29
N LYS A 22 -12.89 15.60 3.84
CA LYS A 22 -13.00 16.86 4.57
C LYS A 22 -14.43 17.40 4.55
N LEU A 23 -14.70 18.36 5.42
CA LEU A 23 -15.94 19.15 5.35
C LEU A 23 -15.74 20.31 4.40
N ASN A 24 -16.65 20.48 3.44
CA ASN A 24 -16.69 21.69 2.62
C ASN A 24 -17.32 22.88 3.39
N ALA A 25 -17.35 24.05 2.76
CA ALA A 25 -17.92 25.26 3.35
C ALA A 25 -19.41 25.16 3.74
N LYS A 26 -20.12 24.14 3.23
CA LYS A 26 -21.54 23.86 3.56
C LYS A 26 -21.67 22.76 4.62
N GLY A 27 -20.58 22.33 5.27
CA GLY A 27 -20.56 21.27 6.28
C GLY A 27 -20.81 19.87 5.73
N ARG A 28 -20.70 19.64 4.43
CA ARG A 28 -20.85 18.31 3.81
C ARG A 28 -19.51 17.61 3.73
N VAL A 29 -19.51 16.31 3.99
CA VAL A 29 -18.35 15.44 3.79
C VAL A 29 -18.10 15.31 2.28
N VAL A 30 -16.89 15.64 1.85
CA VAL A 30 -16.40 15.51 0.47
C VAL A 30 -15.04 14.84 0.48
N GLN A 31 -14.68 14.22 -0.60
CA GLN A 31 -13.34 13.63 -0.77
C GLN A 31 -12.25 14.71 -0.70
N ASP A 32 -11.14 14.40 -0.05
CA ASP A 32 -10.00 15.30 0.12
C ASP A 32 -8.85 14.98 -0.86
N TYR A 33 -9.22 14.68 -2.10
CA TYR A 33 -8.29 14.48 -3.21
C TYR A 33 -8.91 14.97 -4.53
N ASP A 34 -8.07 15.16 -5.53
CA ASP A 34 -8.53 15.54 -6.88
C ASP A 34 -9.20 14.32 -7.55
N THR A 35 -10.52 14.41 -7.74
CA THR A 35 -11.29 13.32 -8.38
C THR A 35 -10.88 13.06 -9.82
N ARG A 36 -10.19 14.00 -10.50
CA ARG A 36 -9.62 13.82 -11.84
C ARG A 36 -8.52 12.75 -11.89
N ILE A 37 -8.02 12.26 -10.75
CA ILE A 37 -7.10 11.13 -10.70
C ILE A 37 -7.68 9.87 -11.39
N ALA A 38 -9.00 9.77 -11.50
CA ALA A 38 -9.68 8.68 -12.19
C ALA A 38 -9.72 8.83 -13.71
N GLU A 39 -9.61 10.06 -14.26
CA GLU A 39 -9.75 10.34 -15.69
C GLU A 39 -8.84 9.47 -16.60
N PRO A 40 -7.55 9.22 -16.26
CA PRO A 40 -6.69 8.36 -17.08
C PRO A 40 -7.21 6.92 -17.21
N PHE A 41 -7.99 6.43 -16.23
CA PHE A 41 -8.52 5.06 -16.22
C PHE A 41 -9.86 4.95 -16.99
N GLU A 42 -10.48 6.07 -17.34
CA GLU A 42 -11.72 6.12 -18.11
C GLU A 42 -11.48 6.04 -19.63
N VAL A 43 -10.22 6.23 -20.07
CA VAL A 43 -9.86 6.15 -21.49
C VAL A 43 -9.78 4.67 -21.91
N PRO A 44 -10.55 4.23 -22.94
CA PRO A 44 -10.48 2.87 -23.45
C PRO A 44 -9.04 2.47 -23.81
N GLY A 45 -8.57 1.36 -23.27
CA GLY A 45 -7.19 0.86 -23.49
C GLY A 45 -6.13 1.41 -22.54
N SER A 46 -6.42 2.40 -21.71
CA SER A 46 -5.47 2.92 -20.71
C SER A 46 -5.19 1.93 -19.57
N ALA A 47 -6.10 0.99 -19.33
CA ALA A 47 -5.96 -0.08 -18.33
C ALA A 47 -5.12 -1.28 -18.83
N THR A 48 -4.70 -1.31 -20.09
CA THR A 48 -3.70 -2.28 -20.57
C THR A 48 -2.37 -1.88 -19.96
N GLY A 49 -2.06 -2.52 -18.83
CA GLY A 49 -0.96 -2.15 -17.96
C GLY A 49 0.38 -2.04 -18.69
N VAL A 50 1.05 -0.95 -18.47
CA VAL A 50 2.48 -0.86 -18.75
C VAL A 50 3.19 -1.96 -17.96
N ASP A 51 4.04 -2.73 -18.63
CA ASP A 51 4.88 -3.70 -17.92
C ASP A 51 5.86 -2.95 -17.00
N LEU A 52 5.62 -3.04 -15.70
CA LEU A 52 6.43 -2.37 -14.68
C LEU A 52 7.57 -3.26 -14.13
N TRP A 53 7.69 -4.52 -14.58
CA TRP A 53 8.77 -5.40 -14.13
C TRP A 53 10.17 -4.86 -14.42
N PRO A 54 10.44 -4.24 -15.59
CA PRO A 54 11.73 -3.60 -15.84
C PRO A 54 12.04 -2.44 -14.87
N ALA A 55 11.02 -1.65 -14.50
CA ALA A 55 11.19 -0.58 -13.52
C ALA A 55 11.50 -1.13 -12.11
N LEU A 56 10.81 -2.19 -11.69
CA LEU A 56 11.11 -2.89 -10.44
C LEU A 56 12.55 -3.43 -10.45
N LYS A 57 12.97 -4.05 -11.54
CA LYS A 57 14.34 -4.58 -11.70
C LYS A 57 15.41 -3.49 -11.58
N ALA A 58 15.10 -2.27 -11.99
CA ALA A 58 16.02 -1.14 -11.84
C ALA A 58 16.23 -0.73 -10.36
N MET A 59 15.38 -1.20 -9.45
CA MET A 59 15.48 -0.96 -7.99
C MET A 59 16.25 -2.08 -7.26
N VAL A 60 16.96 -2.94 -7.96
CA VAL A 60 17.59 -4.15 -7.40
C VAL A 60 18.49 -3.91 -6.20
N ASP A 61 19.17 -2.76 -6.14
CA ASP A 61 20.07 -2.37 -5.06
C ASP A 61 19.42 -1.45 -4.01
N ILE A 62 18.13 -1.20 -4.13
CA ILE A 62 17.39 -0.37 -3.18
C ILE A 62 16.69 -1.29 -2.16
N PRO A 63 16.87 -1.08 -0.85
CA PRO A 63 16.10 -1.80 0.16
C PRO A 63 14.60 -1.57 -0.01
N VAL A 64 13.80 -2.64 -0.03
CA VAL A 64 12.36 -2.58 -0.28
C VAL A 64 11.59 -3.35 0.79
N LEU A 65 10.58 -2.72 1.37
CA LEU A 65 9.57 -3.39 2.17
C LEU A 65 8.25 -3.42 1.40
N ILE A 66 7.79 -4.60 1.04
CA ILE A 66 6.50 -4.84 0.39
C ILE A 66 5.48 -5.16 1.49
N VAL A 67 4.37 -4.43 1.51
CA VAL A 67 3.26 -4.71 2.43
C VAL A 67 2.03 -5.07 1.62
N ARG A 68 1.48 -6.27 1.84
CA ARG A 68 0.25 -6.72 1.19
C ARG A 68 -0.81 -7.16 2.20
N GLY A 69 -2.07 -6.93 1.90
CA GLY A 69 -3.16 -7.59 2.61
C GLY A 69 -3.31 -9.05 2.16
N GLU A 70 -3.60 -9.94 3.08
CA GLU A 70 -3.83 -11.37 2.77
C GLU A 70 -4.90 -11.56 1.70
N ASN A 71 -5.99 -10.76 1.78
CA ASN A 71 -7.14 -10.79 0.88
C ASN A 71 -7.02 -9.78 -0.28
N SER A 72 -5.80 -9.33 -0.59
CA SER A 72 -5.60 -8.40 -1.70
C SER A 72 -5.96 -9.06 -3.04
N ASP A 73 -6.84 -8.43 -3.79
CA ASP A 73 -7.25 -8.78 -5.15
C ASP A 73 -6.33 -8.18 -6.23
N ILE A 74 -5.44 -7.28 -5.85
CA ILE A 74 -4.50 -6.59 -6.77
C ILE A 74 -3.10 -7.17 -6.66
N LEU A 75 -2.59 -7.36 -5.43
CA LEU A 75 -1.27 -7.94 -5.19
C LEU A 75 -1.41 -9.39 -4.70
N SER A 76 -1.36 -10.35 -5.63
CA SER A 76 -1.42 -11.78 -5.27
C SER A 76 -0.14 -12.25 -4.56
N PRO A 77 -0.18 -13.38 -3.79
CA PRO A 77 1.01 -13.96 -3.18
C PRO A 77 2.12 -14.23 -4.21
N ALA A 78 1.78 -14.82 -5.34
CA ALA A 78 2.74 -15.15 -6.40
C ALA A 78 3.43 -13.92 -7.00
N VAL A 79 2.71 -12.79 -7.12
CA VAL A 79 3.30 -11.52 -7.55
C VAL A 79 4.26 -10.99 -6.48
N GLY A 80 3.89 -11.07 -5.20
CA GLY A 80 4.75 -10.67 -4.09
C GLY A 80 6.04 -11.49 -4.03
N GLU A 81 5.95 -12.81 -4.18
CA GLU A 81 7.11 -13.71 -4.25
C GLU A 81 8.02 -13.39 -5.43
N ARG A 82 7.44 -13.19 -6.62
CA ARG A 82 8.21 -12.78 -7.79
C ARG A 82 8.93 -11.45 -7.60
N MET A 83 8.33 -10.49 -6.88
CA MET A 83 9.00 -9.24 -6.53
C MET A 83 10.22 -9.48 -5.63
N LEU A 84 10.12 -10.38 -4.64
CA LEU A 84 11.24 -10.77 -3.78
C LEU A 84 12.38 -11.39 -4.58
N ASP A 85 12.08 -12.27 -5.55
CA ASP A 85 13.07 -12.93 -6.39
C ASP A 85 13.86 -11.95 -7.28
N MET A 86 13.29 -10.79 -7.56
CA MET A 86 13.90 -9.77 -8.43
C MET A 86 14.75 -8.74 -7.69
N LEU A 87 14.64 -8.64 -6.38
CA LEU A 87 15.26 -7.62 -5.55
C LEU A 87 16.27 -8.25 -4.59
N HIS A 88 17.44 -7.65 -4.43
CA HIS A 88 18.50 -8.19 -3.55
C HIS A 88 18.17 -8.03 -2.06
N ASP A 89 17.58 -6.90 -1.68
CA ASP A 89 17.22 -6.58 -0.30
C ASP A 89 15.73 -6.21 -0.22
N ALA A 90 14.88 -7.22 -0.29
CA ALA A 90 13.44 -7.04 -0.16
C ALA A 90 12.86 -7.90 0.96
N ARG A 91 11.79 -7.41 1.57
CA ARG A 91 10.98 -8.13 2.55
C ARG A 91 9.50 -8.00 2.19
N LEU A 92 8.73 -9.05 2.44
CA LEU A 92 7.29 -9.08 2.25
C LEU A 92 6.60 -9.29 3.59
N GLU A 93 5.75 -8.35 3.97
CA GLU A 93 4.84 -8.47 5.11
C GLU A 93 3.42 -8.70 4.60
N THR A 94 2.80 -9.81 4.98
CA THR A 94 1.40 -10.10 4.67
C THR A 94 0.53 -9.87 5.88
N VAL A 95 -0.47 -9.00 5.74
CA VAL A 95 -1.36 -8.58 6.83
C VAL A 95 -2.61 -9.46 6.83
N PRO A 96 -2.82 -10.30 7.87
CA PRO A 96 -3.96 -11.20 7.91
C PRO A 96 -5.30 -10.47 7.87
N GLY A 97 -6.28 -11.02 7.14
CA GLY A 97 -7.66 -10.56 7.10
C GLY A 97 -7.88 -9.20 6.44
N ILE A 98 -6.86 -8.59 5.86
CA ILE A 98 -6.94 -7.26 5.22
C ILE A 98 -6.90 -7.42 3.69
N GLY A 99 -7.69 -6.60 3.00
CA GLY A 99 -7.68 -6.50 1.54
C GLY A 99 -6.66 -5.49 1.01
N HIS A 100 -6.85 -5.01 -0.22
CA HIS A 100 -5.98 -3.99 -0.80
C HIS A 100 -6.54 -2.57 -0.51
N ALA A 101 -5.72 -1.70 0.04
CA ALA A 101 -4.37 -1.87 0.60
C ALA A 101 -4.44 -1.78 2.13
N PRO A 102 -3.48 -2.37 2.86
CA PRO A 102 -3.34 -2.12 4.30
C PRO A 102 -3.23 -0.62 4.58
N THR A 103 -3.75 -0.19 5.73
CA THR A 103 -3.73 1.24 6.11
C THR A 103 -2.40 1.69 6.71
N LEU A 104 -1.50 0.74 6.93
CA LEU A 104 -0.20 0.86 7.61
C LEU A 104 -0.31 1.18 9.11
N ASP A 105 -1.52 1.16 9.68
CA ASP A 105 -1.77 1.30 11.11
C ASP A 105 -1.85 -0.05 11.85
N GLU A 106 -1.94 -1.14 11.10
CA GLU A 106 -2.00 -2.48 11.66
C GLU A 106 -0.72 -2.78 12.44
N PRO A 107 -0.82 -3.33 13.67
CA PRO A 107 0.35 -3.55 14.52
C PRO A 107 1.48 -4.38 13.87
N PRO A 108 1.21 -5.43 13.07
CA PRO A 108 2.27 -6.13 12.34
C PRO A 108 3.00 -5.23 11.35
N VAL A 109 2.27 -4.43 10.59
CA VAL A 109 2.82 -3.51 9.59
C VAL A 109 3.70 -2.46 10.23
N ARG A 110 3.23 -1.84 11.32
CA ARG A 110 4.03 -0.84 12.04
C ARG A 110 5.35 -1.42 12.53
N ARG A 111 5.32 -2.61 13.13
CA ARG A 111 6.55 -3.29 13.55
C ARG A 111 7.49 -3.59 12.37
N ALA A 112 6.93 -4.01 11.23
CA ALA A 112 7.72 -4.28 10.03
C ALA A 112 8.38 -3.00 9.49
N ILE A 113 7.63 -1.89 9.43
CA ILE A 113 8.14 -0.58 9.01
C ILE A 113 9.22 -0.07 9.96
N ASP A 114 8.96 -0.09 11.27
CA ASP A 114 9.90 0.40 12.27
C ASP A 114 11.21 -0.41 12.22
N GLY A 115 11.12 -1.74 12.13
CA GLY A 115 12.29 -2.62 12.00
C GLY A 115 13.04 -2.41 10.68
N PHE A 116 12.35 -2.19 9.59
CA PHE A 116 12.95 -1.89 8.29
C PHE A 116 13.72 -0.57 8.32
N LEU A 117 13.12 0.49 8.83
CA LEU A 117 13.76 1.80 8.93
C LEU A 117 14.95 1.81 9.90
N ALA A 118 14.84 1.12 11.04
CA ALA A 118 15.94 0.98 12.00
C ALA A 118 17.15 0.29 11.37
N ARG A 119 16.93 -0.78 10.60
CA ARG A 119 18.00 -1.49 9.89
C ARG A 119 18.71 -0.59 8.88
N ILE A 120 17.97 0.09 8.01
CA ILE A 120 18.55 0.97 7.00
C ILE A 120 19.35 2.11 7.64
N SER A 121 18.83 2.70 8.73
CA SER A 121 19.52 3.75 9.45
C SER A 121 20.84 3.28 10.05
N ALA A 122 20.88 2.06 10.58
CA ALA A 122 22.10 1.47 11.13
C ALA A 122 23.14 1.19 10.05
N GLU A 123 22.73 0.65 8.89
CA GLU A 123 23.61 0.38 7.75
C GLU A 123 24.20 1.67 7.16
N SER A 124 23.38 2.73 7.04
CA SER A 124 23.84 4.05 6.57
C SER A 124 24.81 4.73 7.52
N ALA A 125 24.74 4.46 8.83
CA ALA A 125 25.65 5.02 9.82
C ALA A 125 26.99 4.27 9.88
N ALA A 126 27.07 3.07 9.30
CA ALA A 126 28.27 2.22 9.29
C ALA A 126 29.07 2.35 7.98
N SER A 127 28.56 3.07 6.99
CA SER A 127 29.18 3.30 5.66
C SER A 127 29.89 4.64 5.60
#